data_dd4512f15a504e9b268c63c4d99dfa4b
#
_entry.id   dd4512f15a504e9b268c63c4d99dfa4b
#
_cell.length_a   1.000
_cell.length_b   1.000
_cell.length_c   1.000
_cell.angle_alpha   90.00
_cell.angle_beta   90.00
_cell.angle_gamma   90.00
#
_symmetry.space_group_name_H-M   'P 1'
#
loop_
_entity.id
_entity.type
_entity.pdbx_description
1 polymer ?
#
loop_
_entity_poly.entity_id
_entity_poly.type
_entity_poly.pdbx_seq_one_letter_code
_entity_poly.pdbx_strand_id
1 'polypeptide(L)'
;TIRPEGITPQEEEVWDALNLDELNPYTLDLGKAKALLEEDGWTLNENGEPFDETRDAVRCKDVDGELMRLSLDFAQVKDNDFAQLVVYQFSETLTQVGIELVVHEVSFNEMLSDYYREDGERLYDMNFMATNFVSTFDPFMTFTDDPDFVGAMNTSGMTDEQLIDMTWDMHKTEPYDVLTYEQKWIEFQKYYNELLPTMPIYSNVYFDFHTNWLQHYYAGSAINWPEAVLYAYIAEPVETAPDEVQSGLDLDDDMKIDGGNDFGDDDFEIIE
;
A
#
# COMPACT_ATOMS: atom_id res chain seq x y z
N THR A 1 7.88 6.61 -7.64
CA THR A 1 9.19 6.86 -6.99
C THR A 1 9.66 8.23 -7.40
N ILE A 2 9.90 9.12 -6.42
CA ILE A 2 10.41 10.47 -6.70
C ILE A 2 11.92 10.32 -6.87
N ARG A 3 12.44 10.72 -8.03
CA ARG A 3 13.88 10.74 -8.31
C ARG A 3 14.58 11.67 -7.33
N PRO A 4 15.63 11.23 -6.61
CA PRO A 4 16.40 12.11 -5.72
C PRO A 4 17.14 13.20 -6.51
N GLU A 5 17.24 14.41 -5.95
CA GLU A 5 18.11 15.43 -6.51
C GLU A 5 19.57 15.16 -6.17
N GLY A 6 20.49 15.51 -7.10
CA GLY A 6 21.92 15.43 -6.85
C GLY A 6 22.54 14.03 -6.94
N ILE A 7 21.85 13.08 -7.57
CA ILE A 7 22.38 11.74 -7.83
C ILE A 7 23.56 11.78 -8.81
N THR A 8 24.48 10.84 -8.68
CA THR A 8 25.61 10.68 -9.61
C THR A 8 25.14 10.16 -10.97
N PRO A 9 25.94 10.31 -12.05
CA PRO A 9 25.61 9.74 -13.35
C PRO A 9 25.39 8.22 -13.33
N GLN A 10 26.05 7.48 -12.45
CA GLN A 10 25.88 6.04 -12.29
C GLN A 10 24.52 5.71 -11.63
N GLU A 11 24.14 6.46 -10.60
CA GLU A 11 22.83 6.34 -9.97
C GLU A 11 21.72 6.74 -10.95
N GLU A 12 21.97 7.75 -11.80
CA GLU A 12 21.05 8.13 -12.87
C GLU A 12 20.78 6.99 -13.85
N GLU A 13 21.82 6.23 -14.22
CA GLU A 13 21.71 5.05 -15.10
C GLU A 13 20.82 3.97 -14.45
N VAL A 14 20.92 3.75 -13.13
CA VAL A 14 20.08 2.80 -12.39
C VAL A 14 18.64 3.27 -12.36
N TRP A 15 18.40 4.55 -12.08
CA TRP A 15 17.05 5.12 -12.10
C TRP A 15 16.40 5.06 -13.49
N ASP A 16 17.19 5.32 -14.53
CA ASP A 16 16.71 5.23 -15.92
C ASP A 16 16.43 3.76 -16.33
N ALA A 17 17.06 2.79 -15.65
CA ALA A 17 16.80 1.36 -15.87
C ALA A 17 15.47 0.91 -15.24
N LEU A 18 14.91 1.65 -14.28
CA LEU A 18 13.58 1.38 -13.73
C LEU A 18 12.53 1.81 -14.76
N ASN A 19 12.08 0.88 -15.56
CA ASN A 19 10.98 1.10 -16.49
C ASN A 19 9.65 0.89 -15.76
N LEU A 20 8.97 1.97 -15.40
CA LEU A 20 7.66 1.93 -14.75
C LEU A 20 6.57 1.31 -15.64
N ASP A 21 6.76 1.32 -16.97
CA ASP A 21 5.85 0.68 -17.93
C ASP A 21 5.88 -0.85 -17.83
N GLU A 22 6.93 -1.42 -17.23
CA GLU A 22 7.02 -2.87 -16.96
C GLU A 22 6.22 -3.28 -15.72
N LEU A 23 5.87 -2.34 -14.85
CA LEU A 23 5.03 -2.62 -13.69
C LEU A 23 3.57 -2.77 -14.12
N ASN A 24 2.89 -3.78 -13.59
CA ASN A 24 1.46 -3.92 -13.79
C ASN A 24 0.72 -2.81 -13.01
N PRO A 25 -0.04 -1.94 -13.67
CA PRO A 25 -0.75 -0.85 -13.00
C PRO A 25 -2.01 -1.31 -12.26
N TYR A 26 -2.41 -2.58 -12.40
CA TYR A 26 -3.59 -3.17 -11.75
C TYR A 26 -4.87 -2.32 -11.89
N THR A 27 -5.18 -1.94 -13.10
CA THR A 27 -6.48 -1.30 -13.39
C THR A 27 -7.61 -2.32 -13.24
N LEU A 28 -8.82 -1.83 -12.88
CA LEU A 28 -10.00 -2.69 -12.75
C LEU A 28 -10.28 -3.44 -14.07
N ASP A 29 -10.17 -4.76 -14.04
CA ASP A 29 -10.45 -5.65 -15.16
C ASP A 29 -11.16 -6.91 -14.67
N LEU A 30 -12.49 -6.87 -14.69
CA LEU A 30 -13.32 -8.00 -14.27
C LEU A 30 -13.17 -9.22 -15.18
N GLY A 31 -12.83 -9.01 -16.46
CA GLY A 31 -12.59 -10.11 -17.40
C GLY A 31 -11.32 -10.88 -17.05
N LYS A 32 -10.22 -10.15 -16.78
CA LYS A 32 -8.96 -10.73 -16.32
C LYS A 32 -9.13 -11.43 -14.96
N ALA A 33 -9.86 -10.80 -14.03
CA ALA A 33 -10.13 -11.38 -12.72
C ALA A 33 -10.86 -12.73 -12.83
N LYS A 34 -11.92 -12.80 -13.64
CA LYS A 34 -12.64 -14.06 -13.92
C LYS A 34 -11.72 -15.13 -14.52
N ALA A 35 -10.88 -14.76 -15.48
CA ALA A 35 -9.96 -15.70 -16.13
C ALA A 35 -8.94 -16.27 -15.14
N LEU A 36 -8.36 -15.43 -14.26
CA LEU A 36 -7.43 -15.86 -13.20
C LEU A 36 -8.10 -16.80 -12.19
N LEU A 37 -9.33 -16.50 -11.79
CA LEU A 37 -10.11 -17.39 -10.91
C LEU A 37 -10.37 -18.76 -11.55
N GLU A 38 -10.70 -18.78 -12.84
CA GLU A 38 -10.92 -20.01 -13.59
C GLU A 38 -9.63 -20.82 -13.77
N GLU A 39 -8.52 -20.15 -14.05
CA GLU A 39 -7.19 -20.77 -14.15
C GLU A 39 -6.76 -21.41 -12.83
N ASP A 40 -7.04 -20.75 -11.70
CA ASP A 40 -6.78 -21.30 -10.36
C ASP A 40 -7.81 -22.36 -9.91
N GLY A 41 -8.84 -22.65 -10.71
CA GLY A 41 -9.79 -23.72 -10.46
C GLY A 41 -11.05 -23.33 -9.68
N TRP A 42 -11.32 -22.02 -9.48
CA TRP A 42 -12.57 -21.51 -8.90
C TRP A 42 -13.71 -21.55 -9.94
N THR A 43 -14.09 -22.77 -10.34
CA THR A 43 -15.01 -23.02 -11.46
C THR A 43 -16.34 -23.63 -11.06
N LEU A 44 -16.53 -23.93 -9.78
CA LEU A 44 -17.72 -24.57 -9.25
C LEU A 44 -18.61 -23.58 -8.50
N ASN A 45 -19.88 -23.96 -8.32
CA ASN A 45 -20.81 -23.30 -7.42
C ASN A 45 -20.92 -24.07 -6.08
N GLU A 46 -21.73 -23.60 -5.15
CA GLU A 46 -21.94 -24.18 -3.82
C GLU A 46 -22.51 -25.62 -3.82
N ASN A 47 -23.02 -26.12 -4.96
CA ASN A 47 -23.49 -27.49 -5.13
C ASN A 47 -22.46 -28.39 -5.81
N GLY A 48 -21.27 -27.87 -6.13
CA GLY A 48 -20.24 -28.60 -6.88
C GLY A 48 -20.52 -28.73 -8.37
N GLU A 49 -21.48 -27.96 -8.90
CA GLU A 49 -21.77 -27.83 -10.33
C GLU A 49 -20.96 -26.68 -10.96
N PRO A 50 -20.81 -26.62 -12.29
CA PRO A 50 -20.16 -25.49 -12.95
C PRO A 50 -20.79 -24.15 -12.56
N PHE A 51 -19.96 -23.19 -12.17
CA PHE A 51 -20.37 -21.84 -11.82
C PHE A 51 -21.03 -21.11 -12.99
N ASP A 52 -22.18 -20.51 -12.74
CA ASP A 52 -22.95 -19.71 -13.69
C ASP A 52 -23.21 -18.32 -13.11
N GLU A 53 -22.50 -17.30 -13.61
CA GLU A 53 -22.58 -15.91 -13.13
C GLU A 53 -24.00 -15.29 -13.17
N THR A 54 -24.92 -15.90 -13.89
CA THR A 54 -26.32 -15.42 -13.96
C THR A 54 -27.20 -15.93 -12.83
N ARG A 55 -26.72 -16.95 -12.07
CA ARG A 55 -27.51 -17.65 -11.04
C ARG A 55 -26.76 -17.78 -9.72
N ASP A 56 -25.46 -17.96 -9.79
CA ASP A 56 -24.64 -18.32 -8.66
C ASP A 56 -23.95 -17.07 -8.09
N ALA A 57 -23.96 -16.90 -6.78
CA ALA A 57 -23.42 -15.71 -6.12
C ALA A 57 -21.92 -15.85 -5.83
N VAL A 58 -21.48 -17.08 -5.51
CA VAL A 58 -20.11 -17.34 -5.03
C VAL A 58 -19.51 -18.52 -5.75
N ARG A 59 -18.24 -18.38 -6.13
CA ARG A 59 -17.44 -19.45 -6.70
C ARG A 59 -16.93 -20.40 -5.62
N CYS A 60 -16.77 -21.64 -6.01
CA CYS A 60 -16.18 -22.70 -5.19
C CYS A 60 -15.09 -23.44 -5.99
N LYS A 61 -14.19 -24.10 -5.23
CA LYS A 61 -13.11 -24.94 -5.74
C LYS A 61 -13.09 -26.24 -4.97
N ASP A 62 -12.86 -27.37 -5.64
CA ASP A 62 -12.59 -28.64 -4.95
C ASP A 62 -11.13 -28.66 -4.50
N VAL A 63 -10.93 -28.83 -3.20
CA VAL A 63 -9.61 -28.96 -2.59
C VAL A 63 -9.60 -30.27 -1.82
N ASP A 64 -8.88 -31.26 -2.31
CA ASP A 64 -8.75 -32.59 -1.70
C ASP A 64 -10.10 -33.31 -1.46
N GLY A 65 -11.11 -33.04 -2.29
CA GLY A 65 -12.44 -33.62 -2.19
C GLY A 65 -13.41 -32.86 -1.27
N GLU A 66 -12.98 -31.73 -0.74
CA GLU A 66 -13.84 -30.79 -0.01
C GLU A 66 -14.10 -29.54 -0.85
N LEU A 67 -15.37 -29.13 -0.88
CA LEU A 67 -15.78 -27.96 -1.63
C LEU A 67 -15.49 -26.68 -0.82
N MET A 68 -14.45 -25.96 -1.22
CA MET A 68 -14.05 -24.68 -0.63
C MET A 68 -14.84 -23.54 -1.31
N ARG A 69 -15.47 -22.69 -0.50
CA ARG A 69 -16.16 -21.46 -0.95
C ARG A 69 -15.19 -20.30 -1.03
N LEU A 70 -15.28 -19.49 -2.05
CA LEU A 70 -14.47 -18.27 -2.21
C LEU A 70 -15.09 -17.12 -1.41
N SER A 71 -14.79 -17.12 -0.13
CA SER A 71 -15.23 -16.10 0.82
C SER A 71 -14.01 -15.52 1.51
N LEU A 72 -13.95 -14.19 1.61
CA LEU A 72 -12.85 -13.44 2.23
C LEU A 72 -13.37 -12.70 3.45
N ASP A 73 -12.78 -12.95 4.60
CA ASP A 73 -13.08 -12.26 5.85
C ASP A 73 -12.24 -10.98 5.94
N PHE A 74 -12.93 -9.82 6.01
CA PHE A 74 -12.30 -8.50 6.08
C PHE A 74 -12.50 -7.85 7.44
N ALA A 75 -11.40 -7.54 8.14
CA ALA A 75 -11.43 -6.78 9.39
C ALA A 75 -11.56 -5.27 9.09
N GLN A 76 -12.75 -4.72 9.30
CA GLN A 76 -13.03 -3.31 9.17
C GLN A 76 -12.94 -2.62 10.53
N VAL A 77 -11.98 -1.72 10.70
CA VAL A 77 -11.87 -0.92 11.92
C VAL A 77 -13.04 0.06 12.01
N LYS A 78 -13.69 0.10 13.18
CA LYS A 78 -14.79 1.04 13.49
C LYS A 78 -14.33 2.48 13.31
N ASP A 79 -15.24 3.32 12.83
CA ASP A 79 -15.01 4.76 12.66
C ASP A 79 -13.79 5.11 11.75
N ASN A 80 -13.44 4.19 10.84
CA ASN A 80 -12.42 4.42 9.81
C ASN A 80 -13.09 4.59 8.45
N ASP A 81 -13.25 5.83 8.01
CA ASP A 81 -13.91 6.18 6.76
C ASP A 81 -13.22 5.59 5.52
N PHE A 82 -11.89 5.48 5.54
CA PHE A 82 -11.13 4.89 4.44
C PHE A 82 -11.36 3.38 4.35
N ALA A 83 -11.36 2.68 5.48
CA ALA A 83 -11.69 1.25 5.51
C ALA A 83 -13.12 0.99 5.01
N GLN A 84 -14.08 1.83 5.40
CA GLN A 84 -15.45 1.76 4.92
C GLN A 84 -15.55 1.98 3.41
N LEU A 85 -14.80 2.95 2.86
CA LEU A 85 -14.77 3.19 1.43
C LEU A 85 -14.17 2.00 0.66
N VAL A 86 -13.09 1.41 1.16
CA VAL A 86 -12.47 0.20 0.57
C VAL A 86 -13.46 -0.95 0.57
N VAL A 87 -14.12 -1.21 1.69
CA VAL A 87 -15.15 -2.27 1.81
C VAL A 87 -16.28 -2.03 0.81
N TYR A 88 -16.77 -0.80 0.71
CA TYR A 88 -17.85 -0.46 -0.23
C TYR A 88 -17.44 -0.77 -1.68
N GLN A 89 -16.27 -0.32 -2.10
CA GLN A 89 -15.76 -0.57 -3.46
C GLN A 89 -15.52 -2.05 -3.72
N PHE A 90 -14.94 -2.77 -2.76
CA PHE A 90 -14.67 -4.21 -2.89
C PHE A 90 -15.96 -5.02 -2.92
N SER A 91 -16.93 -4.74 -2.06
CA SER A 91 -18.21 -5.46 -2.04
C SER A 91 -18.94 -5.37 -3.38
N GLU A 92 -18.88 -4.22 -4.04
CA GLU A 92 -19.51 -4.03 -5.34
C GLU A 92 -18.78 -4.80 -6.47
N THR A 93 -17.45 -4.80 -6.45
CA THR A 93 -16.65 -5.39 -7.54
C THR A 93 -16.40 -6.88 -7.37
N LEU A 94 -16.15 -7.36 -6.14
CA LEU A 94 -15.86 -8.77 -5.86
C LEU A 94 -17.06 -9.68 -6.17
N THR A 95 -18.27 -9.24 -5.86
CA THR A 95 -19.49 -10.00 -6.18
C THR A 95 -19.69 -10.20 -7.67
N GLN A 96 -19.22 -9.30 -8.52
CA GLN A 96 -19.32 -9.42 -9.99
C GLN A 96 -18.42 -10.51 -10.56
N VAL A 97 -17.47 -10.99 -9.79
CA VAL A 97 -16.57 -12.08 -10.18
C VAL A 97 -16.79 -13.35 -9.37
N GLY A 98 -17.78 -13.36 -8.47
CA GLY A 98 -18.15 -14.52 -7.68
C GLY A 98 -17.32 -14.69 -6.39
N ILE A 99 -16.79 -13.61 -5.83
CA ILE A 99 -16.12 -13.58 -4.53
C ILE A 99 -17.07 -12.97 -3.49
N GLU A 100 -17.24 -13.65 -2.36
CA GLU A 100 -17.95 -13.10 -1.21
C GLU A 100 -16.98 -12.32 -0.31
N LEU A 101 -17.38 -11.14 0.12
CA LEU A 101 -16.67 -10.39 1.16
C LEU A 101 -17.49 -10.38 2.44
N VAL A 102 -16.96 -11.00 3.49
CA VAL A 102 -17.56 -11.03 4.83
C VAL A 102 -16.88 -9.96 5.68
N VAL A 103 -17.62 -8.92 6.04
CA VAL A 103 -17.08 -7.76 6.76
C VAL A 103 -17.30 -7.95 8.26
N HIS A 104 -16.21 -7.89 9.02
CA HIS A 104 -16.21 -7.92 10.48
C HIS A 104 -15.81 -6.56 11.03
N GLU A 105 -16.76 -5.91 11.69
CA GLU A 105 -16.50 -4.63 12.34
C GLU A 105 -15.78 -4.84 13.68
N VAL A 106 -14.53 -4.42 13.77
CA VAL A 106 -13.63 -4.65 14.90
C VAL A 106 -13.08 -3.35 15.48
N SER A 107 -12.57 -3.39 16.70
CA SER A 107 -11.75 -2.29 17.23
C SER A 107 -10.36 -2.28 16.59
N PHE A 108 -9.68 -1.12 16.66
CA PHE A 108 -8.29 -1.03 16.16
C PHE A 108 -7.34 -2.00 16.88
N ASN A 109 -7.52 -2.21 18.19
CA ASN A 109 -6.68 -3.15 18.93
C ASN A 109 -6.92 -4.61 18.54
N GLU A 110 -8.17 -5.00 18.30
CA GLU A 110 -8.50 -6.34 17.80
C GLU A 110 -7.88 -6.58 16.43
N MET A 111 -7.97 -5.60 15.52
CA MET A 111 -7.33 -5.70 14.21
C MET A 111 -5.81 -5.79 14.32
N LEU A 112 -5.16 -5.02 15.22
CA LEU A 112 -3.71 -5.10 15.44
C LEU A 112 -3.29 -6.45 16.01
N SER A 113 -4.04 -7.00 16.99
CA SER A 113 -3.76 -8.32 17.56
C SER A 113 -3.78 -9.41 16.50
N ASP A 114 -4.77 -9.38 15.61
CA ASP A 114 -4.87 -10.28 14.46
C ASP A 114 -3.73 -10.05 13.45
N TYR A 115 -3.46 -8.78 13.12
CA TYR A 115 -2.40 -8.42 12.17
C TYR A 115 -1.01 -8.90 12.60
N TYR A 116 -0.68 -8.80 13.89
CA TYR A 116 0.57 -9.28 14.46
C TYR A 116 0.49 -10.72 14.95
N ARG A 117 -0.65 -11.39 14.81
CA ARG A 117 -0.87 -12.77 15.25
C ARG A 117 -0.56 -13.01 16.72
N GLU A 118 -0.89 -12.04 17.58
CA GLU A 118 -0.61 -12.11 19.01
C GLU A 118 -1.28 -13.32 19.70
N ASP A 119 -2.46 -13.68 19.22
CA ASP A 119 -3.26 -14.82 19.73
C ASP A 119 -3.11 -16.11 18.89
N GLY A 120 -2.13 -16.15 17.95
CA GLY A 120 -1.86 -17.31 17.11
C GLY A 120 -2.19 -17.11 15.64
N GLU A 121 -3.03 -17.95 15.04
CA GLU A 121 -3.38 -17.86 13.63
C GLU A 121 -4.32 -16.67 13.36
N ARG A 122 -4.22 -16.09 12.16
CA ARG A 122 -5.11 -15.02 11.72
C ARG A 122 -6.55 -15.48 11.68
N LEU A 123 -7.44 -14.58 12.10
CA LEU A 123 -8.89 -14.73 11.99
C LEU A 123 -9.46 -14.13 10.71
N TYR A 124 -8.76 -13.15 10.11
CA TYR A 124 -9.21 -12.41 8.95
C TYR A 124 -8.22 -12.53 7.79
N ASP A 125 -8.75 -12.69 6.57
CA ASP A 125 -7.95 -12.77 5.35
C ASP A 125 -7.41 -11.40 4.94
N MET A 126 -8.17 -10.35 5.23
CA MET A 126 -7.87 -8.99 4.78
C MET A 126 -8.06 -7.97 5.89
N ASN A 127 -7.22 -6.94 5.87
CA ASN A 127 -7.36 -5.74 6.71
C ASN A 127 -6.86 -4.51 5.96
N PHE A 128 -7.30 -3.33 6.40
CA PHE A 128 -6.78 -2.06 5.91
C PHE A 128 -5.84 -1.45 6.94
N MET A 129 -4.57 -1.31 6.55
CA MET A 129 -3.51 -0.80 7.40
C MET A 129 -2.78 0.37 6.74
N ALA A 130 -2.43 1.36 7.55
CA ALA A 130 -1.52 2.43 7.14
C ALA A 130 -0.10 2.12 7.63
N THR A 131 0.89 2.46 6.81
CA THR A 131 2.30 2.36 7.18
C THR A 131 3.03 3.66 6.90
N ASN A 132 4.12 3.91 7.62
CA ASN A 132 5.03 5.01 7.35
C ASN A 132 6.27 4.46 6.64
N PHE A 133 6.71 5.19 5.62
CA PHE A 133 8.01 4.93 5.02
C PHE A 133 9.10 5.63 5.83
N VAL A 134 10.18 4.91 6.06
CA VAL A 134 11.40 5.46 6.68
C VAL A 134 12.42 5.76 5.60
N SER A 135 13.40 6.62 5.92
CA SER A 135 14.45 7.02 4.99
C SER A 135 15.32 5.85 4.49
N THR A 136 15.46 4.80 5.31
CA THR A 136 16.15 3.58 4.93
C THR A 136 15.12 2.47 4.78
N PHE A 137 14.94 1.99 3.56
CA PHE A 137 14.07 0.85 3.28
C PHE A 137 14.90 -0.43 3.29
N ASP A 138 14.62 -1.31 4.25
CA ASP A 138 15.19 -2.64 4.33
C ASP A 138 14.06 -3.66 4.55
N PRO A 139 13.62 -4.37 3.50
CA PRO A 139 12.55 -5.35 3.59
C PRO A 139 13.01 -6.69 4.18
N PHE A 140 14.23 -6.77 4.70
CA PHE A 140 14.74 -7.95 5.38
C PHE A 140 13.76 -8.42 6.46
N MET A 141 13.52 -9.72 6.53
CA MET A 141 12.55 -10.38 7.41
C MET A 141 11.06 -10.13 7.09
N THR A 142 10.72 -9.24 6.18
CA THR A 142 9.31 -8.97 5.83
C THR A 142 8.60 -10.19 5.22
N PHE A 143 9.36 -11.08 4.59
CA PHE A 143 8.85 -12.30 3.95
C PHE A 143 9.45 -13.58 4.54
N THR A 144 10.05 -13.49 5.74
CA THR A 144 10.68 -14.64 6.39
C THR A 144 9.67 -15.76 6.64
N ASP A 145 10.13 -17.01 6.51
CA ASP A 145 9.41 -18.22 6.88
C ASP A 145 9.74 -18.70 8.31
N ASP A 146 10.64 -18.01 9.00
CA ASP A 146 11.02 -18.30 10.38
C ASP A 146 9.81 -18.08 11.31
N PRO A 147 9.30 -19.15 11.96
CA PRO A 147 8.10 -19.06 12.77
C PRO A 147 8.21 -18.09 13.97
N ASP A 148 9.43 -17.77 14.42
CA ASP A 148 9.63 -16.82 15.51
C ASP A 148 9.40 -15.35 15.04
N PHE A 149 9.38 -15.09 13.73
CA PHE A 149 9.22 -13.78 13.14
C PHE A 149 7.97 -13.62 12.27
N VAL A 150 7.29 -14.71 11.94
CA VAL A 150 5.99 -14.64 11.26
C VAL A 150 4.97 -14.01 12.20
N GLY A 151 4.28 -13.00 11.71
CA GLY A 151 3.38 -12.14 12.51
C GLY A 151 4.09 -10.87 13.00
N ALA A 152 5.26 -10.97 13.61
CA ALA A 152 5.99 -9.81 14.10
C ALA A 152 6.69 -9.01 12.98
N MET A 153 7.40 -9.69 12.09
CA MET A 153 8.12 -9.09 10.96
C MET A 153 7.42 -9.37 9.64
N ASN A 154 7.09 -10.63 9.37
CA ASN A 154 6.27 -11.02 8.23
C ASN A 154 4.78 -10.95 8.61
N THR A 155 4.20 -9.78 8.52
CA THR A 155 2.79 -9.56 8.87
C THR A 155 1.83 -10.02 7.76
N SER A 156 2.27 -10.08 6.50
CA SER A 156 1.45 -10.61 5.40
C SER A 156 1.22 -12.12 5.51
N GLY A 157 2.18 -12.84 6.10
CA GLY A 157 2.21 -14.29 6.13
C GLY A 157 2.61 -14.92 4.79
N MET A 158 2.93 -14.12 3.79
CA MET A 158 3.46 -14.64 2.53
C MET A 158 4.89 -15.12 2.73
N THR A 159 5.16 -16.34 2.32
CA THR A 159 6.49 -16.97 2.35
C THR A 159 6.80 -17.47 0.95
N ASP A 160 7.39 -16.60 0.15
CA ASP A 160 7.86 -16.91 -1.20
C ASP A 160 9.38 -16.99 -1.19
N GLU A 161 9.94 -18.11 -1.65
CA GLU A 161 11.38 -18.38 -1.59
C GLU A 161 12.19 -17.30 -2.35
N GLN A 162 11.68 -16.84 -3.48
CA GLN A 162 12.36 -15.81 -4.26
C GLN A 162 12.33 -14.44 -3.58
N LEU A 163 11.21 -14.05 -2.96
CA LEU A 163 11.15 -12.81 -2.15
C LEU A 163 12.10 -12.87 -0.95
N ILE A 164 12.16 -14.00 -0.27
CA ILE A 164 13.09 -14.21 0.86
C ILE A 164 14.53 -14.03 0.38
N ASP A 165 14.92 -14.69 -0.71
CA ASP A 165 16.26 -14.58 -1.26
C ASP A 165 16.59 -13.16 -1.71
N MET A 166 15.68 -12.48 -2.40
CA MET A 166 15.89 -11.10 -2.86
C MET A 166 16.08 -10.14 -1.70
N THR A 167 15.26 -10.23 -0.66
CA THR A 167 15.39 -9.36 0.52
C THR A 167 16.67 -9.65 1.32
N TRP A 168 17.08 -10.91 1.44
CA TRP A 168 18.37 -11.28 2.00
C TRP A 168 19.55 -10.71 1.19
N ASP A 169 19.47 -10.78 -0.12
CA ASP A 169 20.54 -10.29 -0.98
C ASP A 169 20.66 -8.76 -0.94
N MET A 170 19.53 -8.04 -0.84
CA MET A 170 19.52 -6.61 -0.57
C MET A 170 20.17 -6.28 0.77
N HIS A 171 19.77 -6.96 1.84
CA HIS A 171 20.29 -6.76 3.20
C HIS A 171 21.81 -6.98 3.30
N LYS A 172 22.37 -7.92 2.54
CA LYS A 172 23.81 -8.23 2.51
C LYS A 172 24.63 -7.30 1.63
N THR A 173 24.03 -6.31 0.98
CA THR A 173 24.77 -5.35 0.18
C THR A 173 25.74 -4.57 1.06
N GLU A 174 26.97 -4.40 0.60
CA GLU A 174 28.01 -3.70 1.35
C GLU A 174 27.56 -2.27 1.71
N PRO A 175 27.84 -1.80 2.93
CA PRO A 175 27.51 -0.43 3.32
C PRO A 175 28.07 0.60 2.32
N TYR A 176 27.26 1.57 1.95
CA TYR A 176 27.54 2.63 0.97
C TYR A 176 27.63 2.18 -0.51
N ASP A 177 27.41 0.92 -0.83
CA ASP A 177 27.20 0.48 -2.21
C ASP A 177 25.74 0.71 -2.65
N VAL A 178 25.39 1.99 -2.73
CA VAL A 178 24.02 2.45 -3.04
C VAL A 178 23.60 1.93 -4.41
N LEU A 179 24.48 1.97 -5.40
CA LEU A 179 24.17 1.55 -6.76
C LEU A 179 23.74 0.08 -6.82
N THR A 180 24.51 -0.82 -6.20
CA THR A 180 24.15 -2.25 -6.14
C THR A 180 22.84 -2.47 -5.37
N TYR A 181 22.62 -1.73 -4.28
CA TYR A 181 21.37 -1.81 -3.52
C TYR A 181 20.16 -1.38 -4.37
N GLU A 182 20.27 -0.26 -5.10
CA GLU A 182 19.21 0.26 -5.97
C GLU A 182 18.87 -0.71 -7.11
N GLN A 183 19.88 -1.34 -7.73
CA GLN A 183 19.68 -2.36 -8.76
C GLN A 183 18.87 -3.54 -8.22
N LYS A 184 19.25 -4.07 -7.05
CA LYS A 184 18.53 -5.17 -6.39
C LYS A 184 17.11 -4.75 -5.99
N TRP A 185 16.96 -3.51 -5.52
CA TRP A 185 15.64 -2.95 -5.16
C TRP A 185 14.71 -2.85 -6.36
N ILE A 186 15.22 -2.46 -7.54
CA ILE A 186 14.44 -2.43 -8.79
C ILE A 186 13.90 -3.82 -9.13
N GLU A 187 14.76 -4.85 -9.09
CA GLU A 187 14.33 -6.23 -9.38
C GLU A 187 13.33 -6.74 -8.33
N PHE A 188 13.56 -6.44 -7.06
CA PHE A 188 12.61 -6.72 -5.99
C PHE A 188 11.25 -6.05 -6.25
N GLN A 189 11.21 -4.76 -6.64
CA GLN A 189 9.96 -4.06 -6.92
C GLN A 189 9.17 -4.67 -8.09
N LYS A 190 9.85 -5.12 -9.13
CA LYS A 190 9.21 -5.80 -10.26
C LYS A 190 8.54 -7.10 -9.80
N TYR A 191 9.26 -7.92 -9.07
CA TYR A 191 8.73 -9.18 -8.57
C TYR A 191 7.64 -9.00 -7.51
N TYR A 192 7.83 -8.04 -6.59
CA TYR A 192 6.80 -7.66 -5.63
C TYR A 192 5.49 -7.21 -6.30
N ASN A 193 5.60 -6.42 -7.36
CA ASN A 193 4.44 -5.96 -8.13
C ASN A 193 3.71 -7.11 -8.82
N GLU A 194 4.41 -8.16 -9.23
CA GLU A 194 3.81 -9.35 -9.82
C GLU A 194 3.05 -10.19 -8.78
N LEU A 195 3.64 -10.40 -7.61
CA LEU A 195 3.05 -11.22 -6.55
C LEU A 195 1.98 -10.50 -5.71
N LEU A 196 2.07 -9.17 -5.58
CA LEU A 196 1.15 -8.36 -4.77
C LEU A 196 0.93 -8.88 -3.33
N PRO A 197 1.96 -9.05 -2.51
CA PRO A 197 1.77 -9.47 -1.12
C PRO A 197 0.95 -8.48 -0.29
N THR A 198 0.91 -7.23 -0.72
CA THR A 198 -0.02 -6.20 -0.24
C THR A 198 -0.55 -5.38 -1.41
N MET A 199 -1.75 -4.84 -1.28
CA MET A 199 -2.35 -3.97 -2.29
C MET A 199 -2.21 -2.51 -1.87
N PRO A 200 -1.28 -1.73 -2.47
CA PRO A 200 -1.17 -0.30 -2.21
C PRO A 200 -2.45 0.42 -2.69
N ILE A 201 -3.10 1.15 -1.80
CA ILE A 201 -4.35 1.86 -2.13
C ILE A 201 -4.06 3.31 -2.47
N TYR A 202 -3.39 4.04 -1.57
CA TYR A 202 -3.02 5.43 -1.78
C TYR A 202 -1.86 5.85 -0.88
N SER A 203 -1.23 6.94 -1.25
CA SER A 203 -0.27 7.66 -0.41
C SER A 203 -0.80 9.08 -0.17
N ASN A 204 -0.66 9.57 1.05
CA ASN A 204 -1.01 10.93 1.39
C ASN A 204 0.23 11.75 1.76
N VAL A 205 0.04 13.06 1.83
CA VAL A 205 1.06 14.01 2.23
C VAL A 205 0.74 14.51 3.63
N TYR A 206 1.73 14.56 4.49
CA TYR A 206 1.61 15.19 5.81
C TYR A 206 1.98 16.66 5.73
N PHE A 207 1.26 17.48 6.48
CA PHE A 207 1.52 18.89 6.63
C PHE A 207 1.80 19.20 8.10
N ASP A 208 2.98 19.72 8.37
CA ASP A 208 3.33 20.21 9.71
C ASP A 208 3.01 21.70 9.81
N PHE A 209 2.07 22.03 10.70
CA PHE A 209 1.72 23.42 10.98
C PHE A 209 2.39 23.86 12.26
N HIS A 210 3.25 24.85 12.17
CA HIS A 210 3.92 25.42 13.33
C HIS A 210 3.84 26.93 13.33
N THR A 211 4.00 27.53 14.52
CA THR A 211 4.06 28.98 14.65
C THR A 211 5.38 29.52 14.06
N ASN A 212 5.34 30.74 13.53
CA ASN A 212 6.54 31.44 13.04
C ASN A 212 7.55 31.79 14.14
N TRP A 213 7.21 31.61 15.40
CA TRP A 213 8.14 31.69 16.53
C TRP A 213 9.04 30.45 16.68
N LEU A 214 8.65 29.31 16.07
CA LEU A 214 9.46 28.11 16.01
C LEU A 214 10.45 28.24 14.85
N GLN A 215 11.71 28.43 15.19
CA GLN A 215 12.80 28.59 14.26
C GLN A 215 13.59 27.30 14.09
N HIS A 216 14.22 27.09 12.93
CA HIS A 216 15.02 25.91 12.61
C HIS A 216 14.28 24.57 12.76
N TYR A 217 12.97 24.56 12.50
CA TYR A 217 12.17 23.36 12.43
C TYR A 217 12.08 22.90 10.98
N TYR A 218 12.74 21.80 10.65
CA TYR A 218 12.77 21.21 9.32
C TYR A 218 12.43 19.73 9.43
N ALA A 219 11.17 19.38 9.34
CA ALA A 219 10.71 18.01 9.23
C ALA A 219 10.47 17.64 7.78
N GLY A 220 10.70 16.38 7.43
CA GLY A 220 10.51 15.88 6.05
C GLY A 220 10.77 14.39 5.94
N SER A 221 10.92 13.90 4.72
CA SER A 221 11.17 12.48 4.48
C SER A 221 12.51 11.99 5.03
N ALA A 222 13.51 12.87 5.13
CA ALA A 222 14.85 12.53 5.63
C ALA A 222 15.04 12.83 7.12
N ILE A 223 14.24 13.73 7.70
CA ILE A 223 14.35 14.16 9.12
C ILE A 223 12.95 14.08 9.72
N ASN A 224 12.74 13.16 10.62
CA ASN A 224 11.47 13.04 11.31
C ASN A 224 11.29 14.17 12.36
N TRP A 225 10.05 14.38 12.81
CA TRP A 225 9.75 15.47 13.75
C TRP A 225 10.52 15.39 15.08
N PRO A 226 10.77 14.22 15.71
CA PRO A 226 11.61 14.13 16.90
C PRO A 226 13.04 14.64 16.67
N GLU A 227 13.62 14.34 15.53
CA GLU A 227 14.95 14.85 15.16
C GLU A 227 14.91 16.35 14.86
N ALA A 228 13.89 16.82 14.12
CA ALA A 228 13.72 18.24 13.80
C ALA A 228 13.59 19.10 15.07
N VAL A 229 12.89 18.61 16.10
CA VAL A 229 12.72 19.31 17.38
C VAL A 229 14.05 19.51 18.12
N LEU A 230 15.04 18.62 17.95
CA LEU A 230 16.35 18.77 18.59
C LEU A 230 17.11 20.02 18.11
N TYR A 231 16.81 20.51 16.94
CA TYR A 231 17.45 21.68 16.32
C TYR A 231 16.57 22.93 16.39
N ALA A 232 15.28 22.76 16.68
CA ALA A 232 14.33 23.84 16.73
C ALA A 232 14.47 24.65 18.04
N TYR A 233 14.19 25.94 17.94
CA TYR A 233 14.14 26.83 19.12
C TYR A 233 13.05 27.89 18.96
N ILE A 234 12.62 28.48 20.06
CA ILE A 234 11.65 29.58 20.08
C ILE A 234 12.39 30.92 20.05
N ALA A 235 12.11 31.74 19.06
CA ALA A 235 12.62 33.09 18.93
C ALA A 235 11.59 33.99 18.23
N GLU A 236 11.77 35.30 18.32
CA GLU A 236 10.96 36.26 17.58
C GLU A 236 11.08 35.96 16.06
N PRO A 237 9.96 36.02 15.33
CA PRO A 237 10.00 35.81 13.89
C PRO A 237 10.96 36.77 13.22
N VAL A 238 11.87 36.24 12.42
CA VAL A 238 12.67 37.08 11.53
C VAL A 238 11.73 37.54 10.41
N GLU A 239 11.55 38.85 10.23
CA GLU A 239 10.86 39.38 9.07
C GLU A 239 11.68 39.01 7.80
N THR A 240 11.35 37.89 7.18
CA THR A 240 11.83 37.58 5.84
C THR A 240 11.05 38.48 4.85
N ALA A 241 11.76 39.14 3.96
CA ALA A 241 11.12 39.85 2.86
C ALA A 241 10.19 38.87 2.10
N PRO A 242 9.04 39.32 1.58
CA PRO A 242 8.03 38.45 0.96
C PRO A 242 8.51 37.57 -0.19
N ASP A 243 9.69 37.85 -0.73
CA ASP A 243 10.24 37.21 -1.94
C ASP A 243 11.17 35.99 -1.64
N GLU A 244 11.40 35.63 -0.37
CA GLU A 244 12.27 34.50 0.01
C GLU A 244 11.52 33.31 0.64
N VAL A 245 10.23 33.20 0.44
CA VAL A 245 9.55 31.93 0.66
C VAL A 245 9.92 31.04 -0.54
N GLN A 246 11.08 30.40 -0.46
CA GLN A 246 11.31 29.21 -1.27
C GLN A 246 10.24 28.21 -0.89
N SER A 247 9.16 28.19 -1.69
CA SER A 247 8.28 27.03 -1.73
C SER A 247 9.16 25.89 -2.21
N GLY A 248 9.53 25.00 -1.31
CA GLY A 248 10.24 23.75 -1.64
C GLY A 248 9.35 22.76 -2.39
N LEU A 249 8.41 23.28 -3.13
CA LEU A 249 7.54 22.61 -4.07
C LEU A 249 7.51 23.47 -5.34
N ASP A 250 8.56 23.35 -6.15
CA ASP A 250 8.39 23.49 -7.58
C ASP A 250 7.50 22.30 -8.01
N LEU A 251 6.20 22.50 -7.88
CA LEU A 251 5.25 21.70 -8.64
C LEU A 251 5.46 22.11 -10.09
N ASP A 252 6.23 21.31 -10.81
CA ASP A 252 6.40 21.46 -12.24
C ASP A 252 5.04 21.67 -12.89
N ASP A 253 5.00 22.60 -13.83
CA ASP A 253 3.84 23.10 -14.60
C ASP A 253 3.11 21.98 -15.38
N ASP A 254 3.54 20.73 -15.27
CA ASP A 254 3.02 19.56 -15.97
C ASP A 254 1.86 18.85 -15.25
N MET A 255 1.51 19.25 -14.03
CA MET A 255 0.25 18.84 -13.40
C MET A 255 -0.89 19.80 -13.72
N LYS A 256 -1.07 20.14 -14.97
CA LYS A 256 -2.35 20.66 -15.45
C LYS A 256 -3.32 19.48 -15.55
N ILE A 257 -4.01 19.21 -14.45
CA ILE A 257 -5.28 18.49 -14.50
C ILE A 257 -6.18 19.33 -15.41
N ASP A 258 -6.44 18.83 -16.61
CA ASP A 258 -7.42 19.40 -17.52
C ASP A 258 -8.80 19.20 -16.86
N GLY A 259 -9.17 20.18 -16.02
CA GLY A 259 -10.39 20.20 -15.24
C GLY A 259 -11.61 20.54 -16.09
N GLY A 260 -11.89 19.69 -17.06
CA GLY A 260 -13.18 19.65 -17.74
C GLY A 260 -14.20 18.88 -16.91
N ASN A 261 -14.57 19.39 -15.74
CA ASN A 261 -15.78 18.97 -15.05
C ASN A 261 -16.70 20.16 -14.88
N ASP A 262 -17.59 20.25 -15.83
CA ASP A 262 -18.85 20.97 -15.76
C ASP A 262 -19.75 20.24 -14.70
N PHE A 263 -19.58 20.59 -13.44
CA PHE A 263 -20.57 20.27 -12.42
C PHE A 263 -21.56 21.42 -12.37
N GLY A 264 -22.72 21.21 -12.96
CA GLY A 264 -23.86 22.10 -12.88
C GLY A 264 -24.16 22.48 -11.44
N ASP A 265 -24.38 23.77 -11.24
CA ASP A 265 -25.03 24.34 -10.04
C ASP A 265 -26.40 23.69 -9.87
N ASP A 266 -26.56 22.74 -8.95
CA ASP A 266 -27.85 22.33 -8.42
C ASP A 266 -27.72 22.00 -6.94
N ASP A 267 -28.20 22.96 -6.13
CA ASP A 267 -28.90 22.84 -4.85
C ASP A 267 -28.37 21.89 -3.76
N PHE A 268 -27.49 22.37 -2.90
CA PHE A 268 -27.42 21.90 -1.53
C PHE A 268 -28.18 22.85 -0.61
N GLU A 269 -29.44 22.50 -0.31
CA GLU A 269 -30.18 23.05 0.84
C GLU A 269 -29.59 22.48 2.14
N ILE A 270 -29.05 23.37 2.96
CA ILE A 270 -28.69 23.05 4.35
C ILE A 270 -29.96 23.07 5.14
N ILE A 271 -30.35 21.92 5.70
CA ILE A 271 -31.42 21.84 6.71
C ILE A 271 -30.77 22.00 8.08
N GLU A 272 -31.22 23.01 8.83
CA GLU A 272 -30.88 23.28 10.23
C GLU A 272 -31.27 22.15 11.18
#